data_911615e979ebce85dc6d9738535ca642
#
_entry.id   911615e979ebce85dc6d9738535ca642
#
_cell.length_a   1.000
_cell.length_b   1.000
_cell.length_c   1.000
_cell.angle_alpha   90.00
_cell.angle_beta   90.00
_cell.angle_gamma   90.00
#
_symmetry.space_group_name_H-M   'P 1'
#
loop_
_entity.id
_entity.type
_entity.pdbx_description
1 polymer ?
#
loop_
_entity_poly.entity_id
_entity_poly.type
_entity_poly.pdbx_seq_one_letter_code
_entity_poly.pdbx_strand_id
1 'polypeptide(L)'
;MLDCHLYREDLERILSANLPWESLRGRRVLVTGATGMVGSLLVDTLASMMDDHGFELIAMSRNREELERLFSIHSDHEGFRMIEHDVNEQMDLSCDTIFHCASNTHPRLYSSDPIGTITTNVIGLRNLLEMASSGDGRFVFLSSVEVYGQNRGDVDAFDESYCGYIDCNTVRAGYNESKRVGEALCQAYGSQKGLDFVIPRLSRLYGPSMRLDDSKAMSQFLLNSARGENIVLKSKGDQFFSYCYASDAISAILHLFFHGESGNAYNVSGLDSDFTLADIAYELASMAGTEVVFDLPDEKERRGYSTATKAVLDISKVKATGWMPEVSMKDGLRRTVSSLASRL
;
A
#
# COMPACT_ATOMS: atom_id res chain seq x y z
N MET A 1 5.57 16.22 5.64
CA MET A 1 4.15 15.81 5.54
C MET A 1 3.34 16.36 6.73
N LEU A 2 3.86 16.29 7.93
CA LEU A 2 3.18 16.74 9.17
C LEU A 2 2.84 18.23 9.22
N ASP A 3 3.44 19.07 8.38
CA ASP A 3 3.06 20.48 8.23
C ASP A 3 1.72 20.67 7.49
N CYS A 4 1.26 19.66 6.74
CA CYS A 4 -0.01 19.70 6.03
C CYS A 4 -1.18 19.41 6.98
N HIS A 5 -2.13 20.34 7.14
CA HIS A 5 -3.29 20.19 8.02
C HIS A 5 -4.12 18.94 7.66
N LEU A 6 -4.41 18.71 6.37
CA LEU A 6 -5.18 17.55 5.93
C LEU A 6 -4.49 16.21 6.24
N TYR A 7 -3.16 16.18 6.19
CA TYR A 7 -2.40 14.99 6.58
C TYR A 7 -2.49 14.72 8.09
N ARG A 8 -2.48 15.78 8.91
CA ARG A 8 -2.69 15.64 10.37
C ARG A 8 -4.09 15.15 10.70
N GLU A 9 -5.11 15.68 10.03
CA GLU A 9 -6.49 15.17 10.18
C GLU A 9 -6.60 13.69 9.82
N ASP A 10 -5.86 13.24 8.77
CA ASP A 10 -5.81 11.82 8.42
C ASP A 10 -5.16 10.97 9.51
N LEU A 11 -4.07 11.46 10.13
CA LEU A 11 -3.45 10.81 11.29
C LEU A 11 -4.42 10.77 12.49
N GLU A 12 -5.05 11.88 12.83
CA GLU A 12 -6.03 11.96 13.94
C GLU A 12 -7.17 10.97 13.73
N ARG A 13 -7.67 10.82 12.49
CA ARG A 13 -8.70 9.85 12.14
C ARG A 13 -8.23 8.41 12.39
N ILE A 14 -7.02 8.05 11.95
CA ILE A 14 -6.47 6.72 12.18
C ILE A 14 -6.30 6.46 13.67
N LEU A 15 -5.80 7.45 14.42
CA LEU A 15 -5.53 7.37 15.86
C LEU A 15 -6.80 7.35 16.71
N SER A 16 -7.94 7.85 16.19
CA SER A 16 -9.22 7.82 16.88
C SER A 16 -9.81 6.41 17.02
N ALA A 17 -9.32 5.45 16.25
CA ALA A 17 -9.73 4.04 16.36
C ALA A 17 -9.28 3.47 17.72
N ASN A 18 -10.21 2.85 18.43
CA ASN A 18 -9.92 2.20 19.72
C ASN A 18 -9.19 0.86 19.48
N LEU A 19 -7.88 0.93 19.28
CA LEU A 19 -7.01 -0.22 19.06
C LEU A 19 -6.23 -0.58 20.34
N PRO A 20 -5.94 -1.87 20.60
CA PRO A 20 -5.26 -2.32 21.82
C PRO A 20 -3.73 -2.10 21.75
N TRP A 21 -3.29 -0.84 21.66
CA TRP A 21 -1.90 -0.42 21.53
C TRP A 21 -1.00 -0.96 22.66
N GLU A 22 -1.56 -1.20 23.86
CA GLU A 22 -0.84 -1.77 25.01
C GLU A 22 -0.19 -3.14 24.68
N SER A 23 -0.70 -3.87 23.69
CA SER A 23 -0.11 -5.14 23.27
C SER A 23 1.26 -4.98 22.58
N LEU A 24 1.63 -3.76 22.18
CA LEU A 24 2.95 -3.43 21.65
C LEU A 24 3.97 -3.05 22.73
N ARG A 25 3.57 -2.90 24.00
CA ARG A 25 4.47 -2.49 25.09
C ARG A 25 5.69 -3.39 25.20
N GLY A 26 6.88 -2.76 25.17
CA GLY A 26 8.17 -3.45 25.20
C GLY A 26 8.54 -4.19 23.91
N ARG A 27 7.71 -4.10 22.87
CA ARG A 27 7.96 -4.73 21.57
C ARG A 27 8.84 -3.83 20.67
N ARG A 28 9.54 -4.46 19.77
CA ARG A 28 10.28 -3.81 18.70
C ARG A 28 9.53 -4.00 17.38
N VAL A 29 9.04 -2.87 16.83
CA VAL A 29 8.22 -2.82 15.62
C VAL A 29 9.08 -2.37 14.45
N LEU A 30 9.12 -3.14 13.37
CA LEU A 30 9.82 -2.81 12.13
C LEU A 30 8.82 -2.50 11.01
N VAL A 31 8.99 -1.36 10.36
CA VAL A 31 8.30 -1.01 9.10
C VAL A 31 9.32 -0.99 7.98
N THR A 32 9.24 -1.96 7.06
CA THR A 32 10.07 -1.95 5.85
C THR A 32 9.40 -1.19 4.73
N GLY A 33 10.18 -0.62 3.79
CA GLY A 33 9.60 0.25 2.77
C GLY A 33 9.00 1.54 3.37
N ALA A 34 9.58 2.00 4.47
CA ALA A 34 9.10 3.12 5.28
C ALA A 34 8.92 4.43 4.47
N THR A 35 9.71 4.64 3.41
CA THR A 35 9.63 5.84 2.57
C THR A 35 8.55 5.76 1.47
N GLY A 36 7.84 4.65 1.34
CA GLY A 36 6.71 4.50 0.42
C GLY A 36 5.43 5.18 0.93
N MET A 37 4.41 5.29 0.07
CA MET A 37 3.14 5.93 0.41
C MET A 37 2.47 5.31 1.66
N VAL A 38 2.38 4.00 1.72
CA VAL A 38 1.81 3.27 2.87
C VAL A 38 2.77 3.32 4.06
N GLY A 39 4.06 3.00 3.82
CA GLY A 39 5.07 2.93 4.88
C GLY A 39 5.25 4.24 5.62
N SER A 40 5.25 5.39 4.91
CA SER A 40 5.46 6.69 5.56
C SER A 40 4.30 7.08 6.48
N LEU A 41 3.06 6.91 6.03
CA LEU A 41 1.89 7.20 6.86
C LEU A 41 1.78 6.23 8.05
N LEU A 42 2.16 4.95 7.84
CA LEU A 42 2.19 3.97 8.92
C LEU A 42 3.26 4.30 9.97
N VAL A 43 4.47 4.72 9.55
CA VAL A 43 5.54 5.16 10.46
C VAL A 43 5.09 6.37 11.27
N ASP A 44 4.52 7.41 10.64
CA ASP A 44 4.03 8.60 11.35
C ASP A 44 2.91 8.24 12.35
N THR A 45 2.02 7.30 11.98
CA THR A 45 0.96 6.80 12.88
C THR A 45 1.55 6.07 14.09
N LEU A 46 2.47 5.12 13.86
CA LEU A 46 3.11 4.36 14.93
C LEU A 46 3.97 5.26 15.83
N ALA A 47 4.72 6.21 15.24
CA ALA A 47 5.54 7.15 15.99
C ALA A 47 4.71 8.03 16.93
N SER A 48 3.49 8.39 16.54
CA SER A 48 2.57 9.15 17.41
C SER A 48 2.08 8.37 18.63
N MET A 49 2.23 7.04 18.65
CA MET A 49 1.74 6.16 19.73
C MET A 49 2.87 5.55 20.56
N MET A 50 4.13 5.64 20.10
CA MET A 50 5.22 4.87 20.69
C MET A 50 5.56 5.28 22.13
N ASP A 51 5.53 6.58 22.46
CA ASP A 51 5.89 7.07 23.79
C ASP A 51 4.82 6.69 24.83
N ASP A 52 3.54 6.84 24.47
CA ASP A 52 2.42 6.55 25.37
C ASP A 52 2.32 5.04 25.67
N HIS A 53 2.68 4.20 24.69
CA HIS A 53 2.52 2.75 24.79
C HIS A 53 3.85 1.98 24.97
N GLY A 54 4.99 2.68 24.97
CA GLY A 54 6.29 2.14 25.35
C GLY A 54 6.80 1.02 24.45
N PHE A 55 6.86 1.23 23.13
CA PHE A 55 7.46 0.32 22.16
C PHE A 55 8.55 1.01 21.33
N GLU A 56 9.47 0.23 20.76
CA GLU A 56 10.48 0.73 19.84
C GLU A 56 9.97 0.67 18.40
N LEU A 57 10.28 1.69 17.58
CA LEU A 57 9.90 1.76 16.18
C LEU A 57 11.13 1.90 15.27
N ILE A 58 11.24 1.02 14.29
CA ILE A 58 12.29 1.03 13.29
C ILE A 58 11.70 1.31 11.91
N ALA A 59 12.08 2.43 11.33
CA ALA A 59 11.75 2.78 9.94
C ALA A 59 12.91 2.33 9.02
N MET A 60 12.64 1.41 8.09
CA MET A 60 13.65 0.85 7.19
C MET A 60 13.37 1.17 5.73
N SER A 61 14.40 1.65 5.03
CA SER A 61 14.40 1.89 3.58
C SER A 61 15.80 1.77 3.01
N ARG A 62 15.91 1.64 1.69
CA ARG A 62 17.20 1.64 0.97
C ARG A 62 17.79 3.04 0.74
N ASN A 63 17.05 4.09 1.08
CA ASN A 63 17.47 5.48 0.86
C ASN A 63 17.50 6.23 2.19
N ARG A 64 18.73 6.46 2.70
CA ARG A 64 18.98 7.15 3.95
C ARG A 64 18.51 8.60 3.92
N GLU A 65 18.78 9.32 2.84
CA GLU A 65 18.40 10.73 2.70
C GLU A 65 16.88 10.89 2.78
N GLU A 66 16.14 9.97 2.15
CA GLU A 66 14.67 10.00 2.17
C GLU A 66 14.10 9.64 3.54
N LEU A 67 14.75 8.71 4.28
CA LEU A 67 14.40 8.44 5.68
C LEU A 67 14.57 9.69 6.54
N GLU A 68 15.71 10.34 6.45
CA GLU A 68 16.00 11.57 7.21
C GLU A 68 15.05 12.72 6.82
N ARG A 69 14.80 12.89 5.54
CA ARG A 69 13.86 13.91 5.04
C ARG A 69 12.44 13.73 5.58
N LEU A 70 11.97 12.49 5.70
CA LEU A 70 10.60 12.20 6.15
C LEU A 70 10.49 12.16 7.68
N PHE A 71 11.48 11.60 8.37
CA PHE A 71 11.32 11.19 9.76
C PHE A 71 12.28 11.87 10.73
N SER A 72 13.06 12.87 10.32
CA SER A 72 13.92 13.63 11.26
C SER A 72 13.14 14.24 12.44
N ILE A 73 11.88 14.55 12.24
CA ILE A 73 10.99 15.05 13.30
C ILE A 73 10.78 14.04 14.44
N HIS A 74 10.97 12.74 14.16
CA HIS A 74 10.84 11.69 15.17
C HIS A 74 12.19 11.28 15.79
N SER A 75 13.31 11.88 15.36
CA SER A 75 14.66 11.49 15.80
C SER A 75 14.94 11.72 17.28
N ASP A 76 14.18 12.60 17.93
CA ASP A 76 14.32 12.92 19.36
C ASP A 76 13.63 11.89 20.27
N HIS A 77 12.82 10.97 19.71
CA HIS A 77 12.23 9.87 20.47
C HIS A 77 13.26 8.77 20.70
N GLU A 78 13.52 8.42 21.95
CA GLU A 78 14.57 7.43 22.33
C GLU A 78 14.36 6.05 21.68
N GLY A 79 13.10 5.65 21.48
CA GLY A 79 12.71 4.37 20.87
C GLY A 79 12.63 4.39 19.33
N PHE A 80 12.89 5.54 18.67
CA PHE A 80 12.79 5.63 17.20
C PHE A 80 14.14 5.44 16.52
N ARG A 81 14.18 4.59 15.49
CA ARG A 81 15.39 4.32 14.73
C ARG A 81 15.13 4.31 13.23
N MET A 82 16.06 4.88 12.46
CA MET A 82 16.07 4.82 11.00
C MET A 82 17.21 3.91 10.55
N ILE A 83 16.90 2.91 9.72
CA ILE A 83 17.89 1.94 9.20
C ILE A 83 17.88 1.97 7.68
N GLU A 84 19.05 2.27 7.09
CA GLU A 84 19.27 2.06 5.66
C GLU A 84 19.66 0.61 5.43
N HIS A 85 18.79 -0.15 4.73
CA HIS A 85 19.06 -1.56 4.44
C HIS A 85 18.22 -2.06 3.25
N ASP A 86 18.79 -2.97 2.45
CA ASP A 86 18.06 -3.73 1.45
C ASP A 86 17.54 -5.04 2.06
N VAL A 87 16.23 -5.26 2.01
CA VAL A 87 15.60 -6.48 2.55
C VAL A 87 16.11 -7.77 1.88
N ASN A 88 16.70 -7.67 0.67
CA ASN A 88 17.35 -8.80 0.00
C ASN A 88 18.62 -9.28 0.71
N GLU A 89 19.22 -8.46 1.52
CA GLU A 89 20.41 -8.77 2.30
C GLU A 89 20.01 -9.30 3.69
N GLN A 90 20.85 -10.15 4.25
CA GLN A 90 20.67 -10.62 5.62
C GLN A 90 21.01 -9.49 6.60
N MET A 91 20.26 -9.40 7.68
CA MET A 91 20.42 -8.38 8.69
C MET A 91 20.44 -9.02 10.09
N ASP A 92 21.40 -8.62 10.90
CA ASP A 92 21.46 -8.96 12.33
C ASP A 92 20.59 -7.98 13.13
N LEU A 93 19.29 -8.20 13.06
CA LEU A 93 18.27 -7.43 13.77
C LEU A 93 17.21 -8.40 14.32
N SER A 94 16.79 -8.18 15.54
CA SER A 94 15.65 -8.87 16.14
C SER A 94 14.47 -7.91 16.23
N CYS A 95 13.32 -8.33 15.75
CA CYS A 95 12.06 -7.56 15.83
C CYS A 95 10.92 -8.51 16.19
N ASP A 96 10.01 -8.01 17.04
CA ASP A 96 8.84 -8.77 17.45
C ASP A 96 7.71 -8.65 16.43
N THR A 97 7.52 -7.46 15.88
CA THR A 97 6.46 -7.16 14.92
C THR A 97 7.04 -6.56 13.65
N ILE A 98 6.62 -7.05 12.49
CA ILE A 98 7.09 -6.56 11.19
C ILE A 98 5.91 -6.21 10.30
N PHE A 99 5.85 -4.94 9.87
CA PHE A 99 5.00 -4.49 8.77
C PHE A 99 5.83 -4.47 7.49
N HIS A 100 5.63 -5.44 6.63
CA HIS A 100 6.39 -5.55 5.38
C HIS A 100 5.70 -4.77 4.25
N CYS A 101 6.07 -3.49 4.13
CA CYS A 101 5.58 -2.59 3.08
C CYS A 101 6.56 -2.48 1.89
N ALA A 102 7.80 -3.02 2.00
CA ALA A 102 8.79 -2.94 0.95
C ALA A 102 8.37 -3.75 -0.27
N SER A 103 8.21 -3.09 -1.40
CA SER A 103 7.95 -3.70 -2.70
C SER A 103 8.16 -2.65 -3.80
N ASN A 104 8.64 -3.06 -4.94
CA ASN A 104 8.63 -2.22 -6.14
C ASN A 104 7.19 -2.19 -6.68
N THR A 105 6.46 -1.08 -6.50
CA THR A 105 5.06 -0.94 -6.92
C THR A 105 4.88 -0.02 -8.13
N HIS A 106 5.96 0.46 -8.73
CA HIS A 106 5.96 1.33 -9.89
C HIS A 106 5.85 0.52 -11.19
N PRO A 107 4.86 0.77 -12.07
CA PRO A 107 4.74 0.06 -13.35
C PRO A 107 5.98 0.12 -14.23
N ARG A 108 6.73 1.24 -14.18
CA ARG A 108 8.01 1.37 -14.89
C ARG A 108 9.06 0.39 -14.37
N LEU A 109 9.12 0.14 -13.06
CA LEU A 109 10.08 -0.80 -12.47
C LEU A 109 9.77 -2.25 -12.85
N TYR A 110 8.51 -2.61 -13.08
CA TYR A 110 8.16 -3.96 -13.56
C TYR A 110 8.81 -4.29 -14.91
N SER A 111 9.06 -3.27 -15.73
CA SER A 111 9.70 -3.44 -17.04
C SER A 111 11.21 -3.14 -17.02
N SER A 112 11.67 -2.20 -16.20
CA SER A 112 13.09 -1.81 -16.17
C SER A 112 13.93 -2.64 -15.18
N ASP A 113 13.30 -3.15 -14.11
CA ASP A 113 13.94 -4.01 -13.08
C ASP A 113 13.00 -5.14 -12.63
N PRO A 114 12.62 -6.06 -13.55
CA PRO A 114 11.74 -7.18 -13.20
C PRO A 114 12.37 -8.16 -12.22
N ILE A 115 13.69 -8.37 -12.28
CA ILE A 115 14.42 -9.26 -11.36
C ILE A 115 14.39 -8.67 -9.95
N GLY A 116 14.73 -7.40 -9.78
CA GLY A 116 14.67 -6.72 -8.47
C GLY A 116 13.27 -6.70 -7.88
N THR A 117 12.22 -6.60 -8.72
CA THR A 117 10.83 -6.70 -8.29
C THR A 117 10.51 -8.08 -7.69
N ILE A 118 10.91 -9.16 -8.37
CA ILE A 118 10.69 -10.53 -7.89
C ILE A 118 11.53 -10.81 -6.64
N THR A 119 12.82 -10.47 -6.66
CA THR A 119 13.74 -10.77 -5.54
C THR A 119 13.32 -10.05 -4.26
N THR A 120 12.92 -8.78 -4.33
CA THR A 120 12.42 -8.04 -3.16
C THR A 120 11.20 -8.73 -2.55
N ASN A 121 10.25 -9.17 -3.37
CA ASN A 121 9.01 -9.80 -2.89
C ASN A 121 9.20 -11.26 -2.44
N VAL A 122 10.26 -11.95 -2.85
CA VAL A 122 10.48 -13.38 -2.52
C VAL A 122 11.66 -13.55 -1.57
N ILE A 123 12.85 -13.06 -1.94
CA ILE A 123 14.07 -13.21 -1.13
C ILE A 123 14.00 -12.27 0.07
N GLY A 124 13.68 -11.01 -0.16
CA GLY A 124 13.51 -10.02 0.90
C GLY A 124 12.44 -10.43 1.90
N LEU A 125 11.29 -10.88 1.42
CA LEU A 125 10.24 -11.41 2.29
C LEU A 125 10.73 -12.61 3.11
N ARG A 126 11.42 -13.59 2.49
CA ARG A 126 11.93 -14.76 3.20
C ARG A 126 12.88 -14.34 4.34
N ASN A 127 13.79 -13.41 4.11
CA ASN A 127 14.69 -12.92 5.16
C ASN A 127 13.94 -12.34 6.35
N LEU A 128 12.87 -11.58 6.09
CA LEU A 128 12.04 -11.00 7.14
C LEU A 128 11.17 -12.05 7.86
N LEU A 129 10.67 -13.07 7.14
CA LEU A 129 9.92 -14.18 7.76
C LEU A 129 10.82 -15.03 8.67
N GLU A 130 12.09 -15.27 8.29
CA GLU A 130 13.08 -15.93 9.18
C GLU A 130 13.31 -15.09 10.44
N MET A 131 13.47 -13.76 10.31
CA MET A 131 13.61 -12.85 11.45
C MET A 131 12.38 -12.92 12.36
N ALA A 132 11.17 -12.77 11.81
CA ALA A 132 9.92 -12.79 12.56
C ALA A 132 9.67 -14.12 13.26
N SER A 133 10.09 -15.25 12.65
CA SER A 133 9.91 -16.59 13.22
C SER A 133 10.80 -16.86 14.45
N SER A 134 11.74 -15.98 14.76
CA SER A 134 12.58 -16.07 15.96
C SER A 134 11.92 -15.44 17.20
N GLY A 135 10.83 -14.74 17.03
CA GLY A 135 10.05 -14.04 18.07
C GLY A 135 8.64 -14.61 18.24
N ASP A 136 7.86 -13.96 19.08
CA ASP A 136 6.46 -14.29 19.38
C ASP A 136 5.47 -13.18 18.92
N GLY A 137 5.93 -12.29 18.06
CA GLY A 137 5.13 -11.21 17.51
C GLY A 137 4.41 -11.58 16.21
N ARG A 138 3.82 -10.57 15.58
CA ARG A 138 3.00 -10.74 14.38
C ARG A 138 3.67 -10.15 13.14
N PHE A 139 3.54 -10.84 12.02
CA PHE A 139 3.98 -10.41 10.71
C PHE A 139 2.80 -9.90 9.87
N VAL A 140 2.91 -8.69 9.32
CA VAL A 140 1.92 -8.13 8.39
C VAL A 140 2.51 -8.07 7.00
N PHE A 141 2.03 -8.91 6.10
CA PHE A 141 2.45 -8.93 4.69
C PHE A 141 1.51 -8.12 3.82
N LEU A 142 1.93 -6.94 3.35
CA LEU A 142 1.11 -6.16 2.43
C LEU A 142 1.08 -6.81 1.05
N SER A 143 -0.04 -7.44 0.74
CA SER A 143 -0.35 -8.02 -0.55
C SER A 143 -1.14 -7.01 -1.42
N SER A 144 -1.67 -7.44 -2.55
CA SER A 144 -2.27 -6.55 -3.53
C SER A 144 -3.43 -7.23 -4.26
N VAL A 145 -4.36 -6.45 -4.76
CA VAL A 145 -5.40 -6.89 -5.72
C VAL A 145 -4.80 -7.63 -6.93
N GLU A 146 -3.54 -7.40 -7.25
CA GLU A 146 -2.86 -8.04 -8.39
C GLU A 146 -2.66 -9.57 -8.22
N VAL A 147 -2.81 -10.12 -7.00
CA VAL A 147 -2.78 -11.59 -6.78
C VAL A 147 -3.95 -12.30 -7.44
N TYR A 148 -5.06 -11.61 -7.67
CA TYR A 148 -6.24 -12.21 -8.29
C TYR A 148 -6.07 -12.50 -9.78
N GLY A 149 -5.16 -11.79 -10.46
CA GLY A 149 -5.00 -11.92 -11.89
C GLY A 149 -6.16 -11.33 -12.68
N GLN A 150 -6.48 -11.93 -13.83
CA GLN A 150 -7.53 -11.41 -14.72
C GLN A 150 -8.92 -11.83 -14.28
N ASN A 151 -9.84 -10.86 -14.17
CA ASN A 151 -11.27 -11.12 -14.17
C ASN A 151 -11.71 -11.42 -15.62
N ARG A 152 -12.23 -12.63 -15.83
CA ARG A 152 -12.70 -13.09 -17.14
C ARG A 152 -14.20 -12.90 -17.33
N GLY A 153 -14.83 -12.13 -16.47
CA GLY A 153 -16.28 -11.91 -16.48
C GLY A 153 -17.06 -13.00 -15.74
N ASP A 154 -16.38 -13.81 -14.95
CA ASP A 154 -16.93 -14.93 -14.17
C ASP A 154 -17.37 -14.51 -12.77
N VAL A 155 -16.90 -13.35 -12.27
CA VAL A 155 -17.30 -12.79 -10.99
C VAL A 155 -17.50 -11.26 -11.08
N ASP A 156 -18.39 -10.72 -10.26
CA ASP A 156 -18.60 -9.27 -10.17
C ASP A 156 -17.51 -8.59 -9.34
N ALA A 157 -17.09 -9.20 -8.25
CA ALA A 157 -16.00 -8.76 -7.38
C ALA A 157 -15.17 -9.97 -6.93
N PHE A 158 -13.90 -9.73 -6.64
CA PHE A 158 -13.01 -10.74 -6.08
C PHE A 158 -13.23 -10.86 -4.57
N ASP A 159 -13.67 -12.01 -4.10
CA ASP A 159 -13.51 -12.42 -2.71
C ASP A 159 -12.10 -13.02 -2.49
N GLU A 160 -11.73 -13.30 -1.24
CA GLU A 160 -10.40 -13.82 -0.91
C GLU A 160 -10.13 -15.23 -1.44
N SER A 161 -11.15 -15.98 -1.85
CA SER A 161 -11.03 -17.33 -2.42
C SER A 161 -10.78 -17.34 -3.92
N TYR A 162 -11.01 -16.22 -4.61
CA TYR A 162 -10.84 -16.15 -6.06
C TYR A 162 -9.39 -16.33 -6.50
N CYS A 163 -9.19 -17.14 -7.53
CA CYS A 163 -7.88 -17.39 -8.13
C CYS A 163 -7.98 -17.33 -9.66
N GLY A 164 -7.75 -16.12 -10.21
CA GLY A 164 -7.80 -15.89 -11.65
C GLY A 164 -6.50 -16.20 -12.38
N TYR A 165 -6.54 -16.06 -13.69
CA TYR A 165 -5.42 -16.37 -14.57
C TYR A 165 -4.36 -15.26 -14.55
N ILE A 166 -3.09 -15.67 -14.51
CA ILE A 166 -1.92 -14.83 -14.80
C ILE A 166 -1.10 -15.55 -15.86
N ASP A 167 -0.78 -14.86 -16.96
CA ASP A 167 0.16 -15.37 -17.94
C ASP A 167 1.59 -15.18 -17.42
N CYS A 168 2.17 -16.24 -16.86
CA CYS A 168 3.51 -16.22 -16.28
C CYS A 168 4.64 -16.09 -17.33
N ASN A 169 4.33 -16.18 -18.63
CA ASN A 169 5.31 -16.01 -19.71
C ASN A 169 5.50 -14.53 -20.12
N THR A 170 5.07 -13.60 -19.28
CA THR A 170 5.24 -12.16 -19.50
C THR A 170 6.10 -11.55 -18.41
N VAL A 171 6.88 -10.51 -18.76
CA VAL A 171 7.69 -9.76 -17.76
C VAL A 171 6.81 -9.16 -16.67
N ARG A 172 5.58 -8.76 -17.00
CA ARG A 172 4.64 -8.15 -16.07
C ARG A 172 4.15 -9.13 -15.00
N ALA A 173 4.12 -10.44 -15.27
CA ALA A 173 3.70 -11.44 -14.29
C ALA A 173 4.59 -11.48 -13.05
N GLY A 174 5.84 -10.98 -13.15
CA GLY A 174 6.79 -11.02 -12.05
C GLY A 174 6.28 -10.40 -10.74
N TYR A 175 5.58 -9.27 -10.80
CA TYR A 175 4.99 -8.66 -9.61
C TYR A 175 3.83 -9.51 -9.04
N ASN A 176 2.88 -9.87 -9.90
CA ASN A 176 1.68 -10.62 -9.51
C ASN A 176 2.06 -11.98 -8.90
N GLU A 177 2.90 -12.74 -9.59
CA GLU A 177 3.33 -14.07 -9.13
C GLU A 177 4.23 -13.98 -7.88
N SER A 178 5.09 -12.97 -7.78
CA SER A 178 5.91 -12.79 -6.57
C SER A 178 5.05 -12.46 -5.33
N LYS A 179 3.93 -11.75 -5.48
CA LYS A 179 2.96 -11.54 -4.38
C LYS A 179 2.23 -12.82 -4.02
N ARG A 180 1.82 -13.67 -5.00
CA ARG A 180 1.26 -15.00 -4.74
C ARG A 180 2.24 -15.91 -4.00
N VAL A 181 3.50 -15.95 -4.45
CA VAL A 181 4.56 -16.68 -3.76
C VAL A 181 4.76 -16.16 -2.35
N GLY A 182 4.69 -14.82 -2.17
CA GLY A 182 4.78 -14.19 -0.85
C GLY A 182 3.69 -14.66 0.12
N GLU A 183 2.44 -14.72 -0.32
CA GLU A 183 1.34 -15.27 0.48
C GLU A 183 1.57 -16.75 0.82
N ALA A 184 2.02 -17.55 -0.18
CA ALA A 184 2.34 -18.96 0.04
C ALA A 184 3.50 -19.17 1.01
N LEU A 185 4.52 -18.28 0.99
CA LEU A 185 5.60 -18.30 1.98
C LEU A 185 5.07 -18.00 3.39
N CYS A 186 4.22 -17.00 3.57
CA CYS A 186 3.60 -16.72 4.87
C CYS A 186 2.86 -17.95 5.40
N GLN A 187 2.07 -18.64 4.56
CA GLN A 187 1.39 -19.88 4.94
C GLN A 187 2.36 -20.99 5.33
N ALA A 188 3.47 -21.15 4.59
CA ALA A 188 4.48 -22.15 4.89
C ALA A 188 5.16 -21.88 6.25
N TYR A 189 5.52 -20.61 6.52
CA TYR A 189 6.11 -20.23 7.81
C TYR A 189 5.13 -20.35 8.97
N GLY A 190 3.85 -20.00 8.77
CA GLY A 190 2.79 -20.25 9.75
C GLY A 190 2.68 -21.74 10.10
N SER A 191 2.64 -22.60 9.08
CA SER A 191 2.53 -24.05 9.28
C SER A 191 3.77 -24.69 9.90
N GLN A 192 4.99 -24.30 9.48
CA GLN A 192 6.22 -24.96 9.88
C GLN A 192 6.88 -24.37 11.13
N LYS A 193 6.70 -23.07 11.36
CA LYS A 193 7.37 -22.30 12.42
C LYS A 193 6.38 -21.74 13.45
N GLY A 194 5.07 -21.85 13.22
CA GLY A 194 4.05 -21.26 14.09
C GLY A 194 3.98 -19.73 13.99
N LEU A 195 4.49 -19.14 12.90
CA LEU A 195 4.46 -17.68 12.71
C LEU A 195 3.03 -17.16 12.71
N ASP A 196 2.75 -16.17 13.55
CA ASP A 196 1.51 -15.40 13.52
C ASP A 196 1.59 -14.34 12.43
N PHE A 197 0.64 -14.33 11.49
CA PHE A 197 0.65 -13.37 10.38
C PHE A 197 -0.74 -13.04 9.86
N VAL A 198 -0.83 -11.88 9.19
CA VAL A 198 -2.03 -11.45 8.49
C VAL A 198 -1.65 -10.79 7.15
N ILE A 199 -2.52 -10.93 6.16
CA ILE A 199 -2.26 -10.50 4.78
C ILE A 199 -3.33 -9.51 4.31
N PRO A 200 -3.17 -8.19 4.46
CA PRO A 200 -4.00 -7.20 3.78
C PRO A 200 -3.75 -7.22 2.26
N ARG A 201 -4.77 -7.55 1.45
CA ARG A 201 -4.77 -7.42 -0.01
C ARG A 201 -5.31 -6.06 -0.39
N LEU A 202 -4.42 -5.12 -0.69
CA LEU A 202 -4.77 -3.73 -0.91
C LEU A 202 -5.28 -3.51 -2.34
N SER A 203 -6.37 -2.74 -2.48
CA SER A 203 -6.83 -2.19 -3.75
C SER A 203 -5.85 -1.12 -4.27
N ARG A 204 -6.24 -0.34 -5.27
CA ARG A 204 -5.42 0.77 -5.77
C ARG A 204 -5.46 1.93 -4.80
N LEU A 205 -4.29 2.25 -4.23
CA LEU A 205 -4.18 3.29 -3.21
C LEU A 205 -3.87 4.66 -3.83
N TYR A 206 -4.40 5.70 -3.18
CA TYR A 206 -4.10 7.10 -3.45
C TYR A 206 -4.17 7.89 -2.14
N GLY A 207 -3.52 9.06 -2.09
CA GLY A 207 -3.54 9.88 -0.89
C GLY A 207 -2.39 10.88 -0.83
N PRO A 208 -2.33 11.71 0.22
CA PRO A 208 -1.41 12.84 0.34
C PRO A 208 0.07 12.42 0.42
N SER A 209 0.38 11.22 0.90
CA SER A 209 1.74 10.68 0.99
C SER A 209 2.26 10.10 -0.33
N MET A 210 1.50 10.24 -1.42
CA MET A 210 1.93 9.79 -2.74
C MET A 210 3.16 10.59 -3.22
N ARG A 211 4.05 9.92 -3.95
CA ARG A 211 5.26 10.53 -4.52
C ARG A 211 4.92 11.40 -5.72
N LEU A 212 5.64 12.53 -5.88
CA LEU A 212 5.44 13.45 -7.01
C LEU A 212 5.94 12.88 -8.36
N ASP A 213 6.79 11.86 -8.32
CA ASP A 213 7.33 11.15 -9.49
C ASP A 213 6.57 9.85 -9.83
N ASP A 214 5.45 9.56 -9.15
CA ASP A 214 4.64 8.36 -9.42
C ASP A 214 4.01 8.43 -10.81
N SER A 215 4.22 7.37 -11.59
CA SER A 215 3.79 7.28 -12.99
C SER A 215 2.49 6.52 -13.22
N LYS A 216 1.80 6.11 -12.16
CA LYS A 216 0.47 5.47 -12.29
C LYS A 216 -0.55 6.48 -12.82
N ALA A 217 -1.53 5.99 -13.60
CA ALA A 217 -2.56 6.86 -14.18
C ALA A 217 -3.24 7.74 -13.12
N MET A 218 -3.72 7.14 -12.01
CA MET A 218 -4.32 7.86 -10.90
C MET A 218 -3.42 8.95 -10.35
N SER A 219 -2.13 8.67 -10.16
CA SER A 219 -1.15 9.61 -9.64
C SER A 219 -0.92 10.78 -10.59
N GLN A 220 -0.87 10.51 -11.90
CA GLN A 220 -0.73 11.56 -12.91
C GLN A 220 -1.98 12.45 -12.98
N PHE A 221 -3.18 11.87 -12.88
CA PHE A 221 -4.41 12.64 -12.85
C PHE A 221 -4.48 13.59 -11.65
N LEU A 222 -4.11 13.09 -10.46
CA LEU A 222 -4.05 13.88 -9.23
C LEU A 222 -3.02 15.03 -9.33
N LEU A 223 -1.84 14.76 -9.89
CA LEU A 223 -0.80 15.79 -10.11
C LEU A 223 -1.24 16.83 -11.12
N ASN A 224 -1.85 16.42 -12.24
CA ASN A 224 -2.35 17.36 -13.25
C ASN A 224 -3.45 18.24 -12.65
N SER A 225 -4.40 17.65 -11.90
CA SER A 225 -5.44 18.40 -11.21
C SER A 225 -4.84 19.41 -10.20
N ALA A 226 -3.84 19.00 -9.42
CA ALA A 226 -3.17 19.89 -8.46
C ALA A 226 -2.41 21.05 -9.13
N ARG A 227 -1.97 20.90 -10.38
CA ARG A 227 -1.32 21.94 -11.21
C ARG A 227 -2.29 22.79 -11.99
N GLY A 228 -3.58 22.45 -12.01
CA GLY A 228 -4.56 23.10 -12.90
C GLY A 228 -4.33 22.75 -14.37
N GLU A 229 -3.80 21.58 -14.66
CA GLU A 229 -3.54 21.06 -16.01
C GLU A 229 -4.65 20.13 -16.46
N ASN A 230 -4.82 19.97 -17.78
CA ASN A 230 -5.78 19.01 -18.34
C ASN A 230 -5.44 17.58 -17.91
N ILE A 231 -6.47 16.77 -17.68
CA ILE A 231 -6.31 15.36 -17.32
C ILE A 231 -6.14 14.53 -18.59
N VAL A 232 -4.98 13.88 -18.74
CA VAL A 232 -4.65 13.12 -19.95
C VAL A 232 -4.96 11.64 -19.77
N LEU A 233 -5.94 11.13 -20.52
CA LEU A 233 -6.29 9.72 -20.61
C LEU A 233 -5.57 9.03 -21.76
N LYS A 234 -4.71 8.07 -21.45
CA LYS A 234 -4.00 7.23 -22.43
C LYS A 234 -4.74 5.94 -22.80
N SER A 235 -6.03 5.87 -22.55
CA SER A 235 -6.92 4.77 -22.89
C SER A 235 -8.35 5.29 -23.04
N LYS A 236 -9.32 4.40 -23.33
CA LYS A 236 -10.75 4.77 -23.29
C LYS A 236 -11.23 5.10 -21.88
N GLY A 237 -10.49 4.72 -20.85
CA GLY A 237 -10.83 4.96 -19.46
C GLY A 237 -11.90 4.02 -18.90
N ASP A 238 -12.22 2.94 -19.60
CA ASP A 238 -13.26 1.96 -19.25
C ASP A 238 -12.81 0.90 -18.23
N GLN A 239 -11.57 0.95 -17.81
CA GLN A 239 -11.04 0.07 -16.76
C GLN A 239 -11.73 0.38 -15.43
N PHE A 240 -12.37 -0.63 -14.83
CA PHE A 240 -13.18 -0.51 -13.62
C PHE A 240 -12.50 -1.17 -12.42
N PHE A 241 -12.18 -0.38 -11.41
CA PHE A 241 -11.33 -0.81 -10.31
C PHE A 241 -11.82 -0.30 -8.96
N SER A 242 -11.49 -1.06 -7.90
CA SER A 242 -11.59 -0.55 -6.53
C SER A 242 -10.38 0.30 -6.16
N TYR A 243 -10.64 1.36 -5.41
CA TYR A 243 -9.63 2.29 -4.89
C TYR A 243 -9.74 2.40 -3.36
N CYS A 244 -8.68 2.78 -2.70
CA CYS A 244 -8.70 3.05 -1.26
C CYS A 244 -7.85 4.28 -0.93
N TYR A 245 -8.41 5.17 -0.13
CA TYR A 245 -7.68 6.31 0.40
C TYR A 245 -6.64 5.86 1.42
N ALA A 246 -5.48 6.53 1.45
CA ALA A 246 -4.33 6.07 2.25
C ALA A 246 -4.65 5.93 3.74
N SER A 247 -5.42 6.84 4.35
CA SER A 247 -5.75 6.73 5.78
C SER A 247 -6.66 5.52 6.07
N ASP A 248 -7.61 5.20 5.19
CA ASP A 248 -8.43 4.00 5.33
C ASP A 248 -7.58 2.73 5.20
N ALA A 249 -6.61 2.74 4.27
CA ALA A 249 -5.69 1.60 4.12
C ALA A 249 -4.85 1.39 5.39
N ILE A 250 -4.30 2.45 6.01
CA ILE A 250 -3.54 2.33 7.27
C ILE A 250 -4.46 1.89 8.42
N SER A 251 -5.64 2.47 8.53
CA SER A 251 -6.65 2.05 9.52
C SER A 251 -6.97 0.56 9.41
N ALA A 252 -7.18 0.05 8.15
CA ALA A 252 -7.40 -1.38 7.90
C ALA A 252 -6.19 -2.24 8.28
N ILE A 253 -4.98 -1.82 7.92
CA ILE A 253 -3.73 -2.55 8.22
C ILE A 253 -3.56 -2.69 9.73
N LEU A 254 -3.74 -1.60 10.49
CA LEU A 254 -3.65 -1.62 11.95
C LEU A 254 -4.79 -2.41 12.59
N HIS A 255 -6.02 -2.25 12.11
CA HIS A 255 -7.15 -3.06 12.57
C HIS A 255 -6.88 -4.55 12.37
N LEU A 256 -6.42 -4.96 11.20
CA LEU A 256 -6.09 -6.35 10.89
C LEU A 256 -4.88 -6.86 11.69
N PHE A 257 -3.90 -6.00 11.97
CA PHE A 257 -2.79 -6.34 12.85
C PHE A 257 -3.29 -6.72 14.25
N PHE A 258 -4.25 -5.99 14.80
CA PHE A 258 -4.75 -6.25 16.16
C PHE A 258 -5.87 -7.29 16.21
N HIS A 259 -6.76 -7.34 15.23
CA HIS A 259 -8.01 -8.12 15.27
C HIS A 259 -8.12 -9.18 14.16
N GLY A 260 -7.26 -9.14 13.15
CA GLY A 260 -7.27 -10.14 12.09
C GLY A 260 -6.91 -11.53 12.62
N GLU A 261 -7.61 -12.54 12.14
CA GLU A 261 -7.30 -13.94 12.45
C GLU A 261 -6.00 -14.36 11.75
N SER A 262 -5.11 -15.01 12.51
CA SER A 262 -3.83 -15.50 11.99
C SER A 262 -4.00 -16.42 10.79
N GLY A 263 -3.08 -16.33 9.83
CA GLY A 263 -3.09 -17.14 8.62
C GLY A 263 -4.07 -16.68 7.55
N ASN A 264 -4.76 -15.55 7.74
CA ASN A 264 -5.80 -15.10 6.83
C ASN A 264 -5.37 -13.90 5.96
N ALA A 265 -5.87 -13.93 4.71
CA ALA A 265 -5.87 -12.76 3.83
C ALA A 265 -7.20 -12.02 3.94
N TYR A 266 -7.14 -10.69 3.76
CA TYR A 266 -8.30 -9.79 3.81
C TYR A 266 -8.20 -8.75 2.71
N ASN A 267 -9.26 -8.62 1.91
CA ASN A 267 -9.39 -7.53 0.96
C ASN A 267 -9.59 -6.19 1.66
N VAL A 268 -8.87 -5.17 1.20
CA VAL A 268 -8.98 -3.80 1.73
C VAL A 268 -9.26 -2.85 0.58
N SER A 269 -10.39 -2.15 0.66
CA SER A 269 -10.80 -1.12 -0.30
C SER A 269 -11.56 0.00 0.42
N GLY A 270 -11.74 1.14 -0.27
CA GLY A 270 -12.39 2.32 0.29
C GLY A 270 -13.91 2.26 0.31
N LEU A 271 -14.54 3.32 0.83
CA LEU A 271 -15.98 3.54 0.80
C LEU A 271 -16.40 4.02 -0.59
N ASP A 272 -17.43 3.39 -1.17
CA ASP A 272 -17.96 3.74 -2.50
C ASP A 272 -16.84 3.97 -3.52
N SER A 273 -15.94 2.98 -3.64
CA SER A 273 -14.62 3.16 -4.21
C SER A 273 -14.42 2.53 -5.59
N ASP A 274 -15.49 2.02 -6.21
CA ASP A 274 -15.42 1.32 -7.50
C ASP A 274 -15.75 2.29 -8.65
N PHE A 275 -14.71 2.68 -9.40
CA PHE A 275 -14.80 3.68 -10.45
C PHE A 275 -14.04 3.25 -11.71
N THR A 276 -14.51 3.78 -12.85
CA THR A 276 -13.68 3.73 -14.06
C THR A 276 -12.57 4.79 -14.00
N LEU A 277 -11.51 4.59 -14.77
CA LEU A 277 -10.48 5.64 -14.91
C LEU A 277 -11.06 6.92 -15.51
N ALA A 278 -12.07 6.82 -16.39
CA ALA A 278 -12.75 7.97 -16.96
C ALA A 278 -13.52 8.75 -15.90
N ASP A 279 -14.30 8.08 -15.02
CA ASP A 279 -15.03 8.74 -13.94
C ASP A 279 -14.10 9.59 -13.07
N ILE A 280 -12.95 9.02 -12.68
CA ILE A 280 -11.94 9.72 -11.87
C ILE A 280 -11.34 10.90 -12.65
N ALA A 281 -11.02 10.72 -13.94
CA ALA A 281 -10.48 11.78 -14.76
C ALA A 281 -11.44 12.96 -14.89
N TYR A 282 -12.74 12.70 -15.12
CA TYR A 282 -13.75 13.74 -15.19
C TYR A 282 -13.97 14.46 -13.86
N GLU A 283 -14.01 13.71 -12.74
CA GLU A 283 -14.15 14.33 -11.41
C GLU A 283 -12.96 15.26 -11.11
N LEU A 284 -11.73 14.82 -11.38
CA LEU A 284 -10.51 15.61 -11.16
C LEU A 284 -10.41 16.82 -12.10
N ALA A 285 -10.82 16.68 -13.38
CA ALA A 285 -10.89 17.80 -14.31
C ALA A 285 -11.90 18.85 -13.84
N SER A 286 -13.08 18.39 -13.37
CA SER A 286 -14.13 19.26 -12.79
C SER A 286 -13.61 20.02 -11.56
N MET A 287 -12.88 19.35 -10.66
CA MET A 287 -12.28 19.99 -9.47
C MET A 287 -11.25 21.07 -9.83
N ALA A 288 -10.47 20.85 -10.88
CA ALA A 288 -9.44 21.78 -11.34
C ALA A 288 -9.95 22.87 -12.30
N GLY A 289 -11.19 22.77 -12.79
CA GLY A 289 -11.72 23.64 -13.84
C GLY A 289 -11.04 23.45 -15.19
N THR A 290 -10.62 22.23 -15.50
CA THR A 290 -9.89 21.83 -16.71
C THR A 290 -10.65 20.79 -17.52
N GLU A 291 -10.06 20.22 -18.56
CA GLU A 291 -10.68 19.26 -19.46
C GLU A 291 -10.02 17.88 -19.40
N VAL A 292 -10.76 16.84 -19.78
CA VAL A 292 -10.20 15.52 -20.05
C VAL A 292 -9.78 15.45 -21.51
N VAL A 293 -8.52 15.12 -21.76
CA VAL A 293 -7.94 14.99 -23.09
C VAL A 293 -7.56 13.52 -23.33
N PHE A 294 -7.97 12.98 -24.47
CA PHE A 294 -7.62 11.61 -24.87
C PHE A 294 -6.36 11.64 -25.76
N ASP A 295 -5.26 11.07 -25.25
CA ASP A 295 -4.00 10.86 -25.95
C ASP A 295 -3.76 9.35 -26.07
N LEU A 296 -4.38 8.72 -27.07
CA LEU A 296 -4.36 7.27 -27.21
C LEU A 296 -2.97 6.80 -27.67
N PRO A 297 -2.33 5.88 -26.92
CA PRO A 297 -0.99 5.40 -27.22
C PRO A 297 -0.94 4.60 -28.51
N ASP A 298 0.21 4.59 -29.16
CA ASP A 298 0.52 3.69 -30.24
C ASP A 298 0.67 2.22 -29.74
N GLU A 299 0.83 1.26 -30.67
CA GLU A 299 0.97 -0.17 -30.32
C GLU A 299 2.22 -0.46 -29.47
N LYS A 300 3.28 0.33 -29.60
CA LYS A 300 4.52 0.14 -28.87
C LYS A 300 4.38 0.58 -27.40
N GLU A 301 3.72 1.69 -27.17
CA GLU A 301 3.42 2.18 -25.82
C GLU A 301 2.43 1.27 -25.07
N ARG A 302 1.44 0.70 -25.77
CA ARG A 302 0.45 -0.22 -25.20
C ARG A 302 1.05 -1.47 -24.55
N ARG A 303 2.21 -1.94 -24.99
CA ARG A 303 2.85 -3.16 -24.44
C ARG A 303 3.23 -3.03 -22.96
N GLY A 304 3.39 -1.81 -22.44
CA GLY A 304 3.70 -1.56 -21.04
C GLY A 304 2.49 -1.42 -20.11
N TYR A 305 1.28 -1.36 -20.67
CA TYR A 305 0.07 -1.07 -19.88
C TYR A 305 -0.54 -2.34 -19.26
N SER A 306 -1.31 -2.12 -18.17
CA SER A 306 -2.10 -3.21 -17.57
C SER A 306 -3.15 -3.71 -18.53
N THR A 307 -3.26 -5.03 -18.66
CA THR A 307 -4.33 -5.70 -19.40
C THR A 307 -5.60 -5.89 -18.56
N ALA A 308 -5.56 -5.58 -17.26
CA ALA A 308 -6.72 -5.70 -16.39
C ALA A 308 -7.78 -4.66 -16.77
N THR A 309 -9.00 -5.14 -17.02
CA THR A 309 -10.15 -4.28 -17.32
C THR A 309 -11.09 -4.13 -16.15
N LYS A 310 -11.19 -5.13 -15.27
CA LYS A 310 -12.02 -5.11 -14.07
C LYS A 310 -11.25 -5.73 -12.90
N ALA A 311 -11.16 -5.01 -11.77
CA ALA A 311 -10.57 -5.52 -10.54
C ALA A 311 -11.24 -4.84 -9.33
N VAL A 312 -12.42 -5.34 -9.00
CA VAL A 312 -13.25 -4.92 -7.86
C VAL A 312 -13.06 -5.91 -6.73
N LEU A 313 -12.95 -5.41 -5.49
CA LEU A 313 -12.76 -6.22 -4.29
C LEU A 313 -14.04 -6.32 -3.47
N ASP A 314 -14.44 -7.52 -3.10
CA ASP A 314 -15.39 -7.75 -2.02
C ASP A 314 -14.65 -7.62 -0.67
N ILE A 315 -15.07 -6.66 0.14
CA ILE A 315 -14.51 -6.37 1.48
C ILE A 315 -15.39 -6.90 2.63
N SER A 316 -16.32 -7.80 2.36
CA SER A 316 -17.24 -8.33 3.38
C SER A 316 -16.48 -9.02 4.51
N LYS A 317 -15.37 -9.70 4.20
CA LYS A 317 -14.56 -10.41 5.21
C LYS A 317 -13.90 -9.45 6.19
N VAL A 318 -13.27 -8.36 5.74
CA VAL A 318 -12.68 -7.38 6.66
C VAL A 318 -13.76 -6.60 7.41
N LYS A 319 -14.90 -6.29 6.79
CA LYS A 319 -16.05 -5.69 7.49
C LYS A 319 -16.57 -6.55 8.63
N ALA A 320 -16.57 -7.87 8.46
CA ALA A 320 -16.99 -8.80 9.51
C ALA A 320 -16.08 -8.80 10.75
N THR A 321 -14.83 -8.29 10.64
CA THR A 321 -13.94 -8.07 11.80
C THR A 321 -14.24 -6.77 12.56
N GLY A 322 -15.16 -5.94 12.08
CA GLY A 322 -15.55 -4.66 12.68
C GLY A 322 -14.90 -3.42 12.04
N TRP A 323 -14.02 -3.58 11.04
CA TRP A 323 -13.44 -2.44 10.32
C TRP A 323 -14.38 -1.96 9.19
N MET A 324 -14.44 -0.64 9.00
CA MET A 324 -15.17 0.01 7.90
C MET A 324 -14.32 1.14 7.31
N PRO A 325 -14.28 1.31 5.97
CA PRO A 325 -13.71 2.51 5.36
C PRO A 325 -14.59 3.73 5.64
N GLU A 326 -13.97 4.91 5.80
CA GLU A 326 -14.67 6.14 6.19
C GLU A 326 -14.59 7.23 5.13
N VAL A 327 -13.55 7.24 4.30
CA VAL A 327 -13.30 8.31 3.34
C VAL A 327 -13.95 8.00 2.00
N SER A 328 -14.92 8.83 1.59
CA SER A 328 -15.52 8.72 0.26
C SER A 328 -14.48 9.05 -0.83
N MET A 329 -14.68 8.49 -2.04
CA MET A 329 -13.78 8.77 -3.17
C MET A 329 -13.64 10.27 -3.42
N LYS A 330 -14.74 11.02 -3.43
CA LYS A 330 -14.74 12.46 -3.68
C LYS A 330 -13.95 13.26 -2.64
N ASP A 331 -14.12 12.96 -1.35
CA ASP A 331 -13.35 13.63 -0.29
C ASP A 331 -11.87 13.27 -0.36
N GLY A 332 -11.54 12.01 -0.57
CA GLY A 332 -10.16 11.55 -0.72
C GLY A 332 -9.44 12.20 -1.91
N LEU A 333 -10.10 12.34 -3.06
CA LEU A 333 -9.57 13.06 -4.23
C LEU A 333 -9.27 14.52 -3.89
N ARG A 334 -10.26 15.23 -3.32
CA ARG A 334 -10.13 16.63 -2.91
C ARG A 334 -8.97 16.82 -1.92
N ARG A 335 -8.88 15.98 -0.89
CA ARG A 335 -7.81 16.03 0.13
C ARG A 335 -6.44 15.80 -0.52
N THR A 336 -6.35 14.82 -1.42
CA THR A 336 -5.09 14.51 -2.12
C THR A 336 -4.66 15.68 -3.01
N VAL A 337 -5.55 16.21 -3.85
CA VAL A 337 -5.25 17.36 -4.73
C VAL A 337 -4.79 18.57 -3.92
N SER A 338 -5.51 18.92 -2.83
CA SER A 338 -5.15 20.04 -1.97
C SER A 338 -3.78 19.85 -1.30
N SER A 339 -3.47 18.66 -0.82
CA SER A 339 -2.16 18.34 -0.23
C SER A 339 -1.04 18.36 -1.26
N LEU A 340 -1.27 17.88 -2.48
CA LEU A 340 -0.28 17.95 -3.56
C LEU A 340 -0.01 19.36 -4.00
N ALA A 341 -1.05 20.18 -4.15
CA ALA A 341 -0.91 21.59 -4.53
C ALA A 341 -0.06 22.40 -3.52
N SER A 342 -0.10 22.05 -2.23
CA SER A 342 0.77 22.69 -1.22
C SER A 342 2.23 22.25 -1.27
N ARG A 343 2.57 21.21 -2.06
CA ARG A 343 3.92 20.64 -2.21
C ARG A 343 4.56 20.93 -3.56
N LEU A 344 3.79 21.50 -4.51
CA LEU A 344 4.22 21.90 -5.84
C LEU A 344 4.63 23.38 -5.88
#